data_970fd3920233ae953afeade632ab9cd4
#
_entry.id   970fd3920233ae953afeade632ab9cd4
#
_cell.length_a   1.000
_cell.length_b   1.000
_cell.length_c   1.000
_cell.angle_alpha   90.00
_cell.angle_beta   90.00
_cell.angle_gamma   90.00
#
_symmetry.space_group_name_H-M   'P 1'
#
loop_
_entity.id
_entity.type
_entity.pdbx_description
1 polymer ?
#
loop_
_entity_poly.entity_id
_entity_poly.type
_entity_poly.pdbx_seq_one_letter_code
_entity_poly.pdbx_strand_id
1 'polypeptide(L)'
;MSNKTGLKKNFTLQASILAATSIVSKILGMLYSVVFLYILTKEGNGYYGTAQSIYYLVLVIATFSIPAAVSKIMSECIEKGEYRNVKRIFNCAMLYVLVVGGIAAIVTYVFAPVMVKEVSAATLALRILAPTIFISGFLSVYRGYFQAYGNMVPTSISQIVEQIFNVIVSIVAAILFMKWAVAGGMEDRVQEFGAAGGTLGTGIAALASLVYLIVLFNKEKKTLDANIKTDHTGNVMTYREVLKLLLMIATPIIFSSFIYNVNVTLDMKIFYATMENMGIESAELAGSYALYNRYYLVLANVPLAMATAISSAIIPGVSSAFAVNNIKECNRKVQQGMQLTMVLTVPCAIGFAVLGKPIISLIYAKLSDADTQVVANLLLLGGISIVFYGISSVLNGVLQGIGKVNVPVVSAIVALVLHLFLLYPMITAFGLGVYALIIATAAYAIIVVIVNYGFMKKALQYKMEWKQTVGVPLASAFVMGLVAFLVYWGLDFVLGKVMGAYVSNAIACLVAIGISAMVYFIAMIKIGGYTKEMLLAFPKGTLLVKVAEKLHLL
;
A
#
# COMPACT_ATOMS: atom_id res chain seq x y z
N MET A 1 28.49 -26.13 10.79
CA MET A 1 27.04 -26.20 10.49
C MET A 1 26.16 -25.38 11.45
N SER A 2 26.57 -25.12 12.67
CA SER A 2 25.82 -24.37 13.71
C SER A 2 25.57 -22.88 13.40
N ASN A 3 26.48 -22.21 12.67
CA ASN A 3 26.36 -20.76 12.37
C ASN A 3 25.32 -20.43 11.29
N LYS A 4 25.00 -21.34 10.36
CA LYS A 4 24.03 -21.09 9.28
C LYS A 4 22.57 -21.13 9.75
N THR A 5 22.27 -21.89 10.80
CA THR A 5 20.93 -21.94 11.41
C THR A 5 20.62 -20.72 12.27
N GLY A 6 21.60 -20.17 12.95
CA GLY A 6 21.48 -18.91 13.72
C GLY A 6 21.25 -17.68 12.81
N LEU A 7 21.99 -17.59 11.70
CA LEU A 7 21.83 -16.53 10.70
C LEU A 7 20.47 -16.57 10.00
N LYS A 8 19.96 -17.76 9.62
CA LYS A 8 18.62 -17.92 9.04
C LYS A 8 17.50 -17.52 10.01
N LYS A 9 17.63 -17.89 11.30
CA LYS A 9 16.65 -17.55 12.33
C LYS A 9 16.62 -16.04 12.60
N ASN A 10 17.80 -15.38 12.60
CA ASN A 10 17.90 -13.92 12.71
C ASN A 10 17.33 -13.19 11.50
N PHE A 11 17.59 -13.64 10.27
CA PHE A 11 17.06 -13.01 9.06
C PHE A 11 15.53 -13.07 8.99
N THR A 12 14.93 -14.22 9.30
CA THR A 12 13.45 -14.37 9.33
C THR A 12 12.84 -13.46 10.39
N LEU A 13 13.44 -13.35 11.57
CA LEU A 13 12.99 -12.44 12.62
C LEU A 13 13.08 -10.98 12.17
N GLN A 14 14.20 -10.57 11.58
CA GLN A 14 14.41 -9.21 11.08
C GLN A 14 13.41 -8.84 9.97
N ALA A 15 13.18 -9.75 9.02
CA ALA A 15 12.17 -9.56 7.98
C ALA A 15 10.74 -9.44 8.55
N SER A 16 10.42 -10.24 9.59
CA SER A 16 9.14 -10.16 10.29
C SER A 16 8.96 -8.83 11.03
N ILE A 17 10.01 -8.29 11.64
CA ILE A 17 10.00 -6.97 12.29
C ILE A 17 9.67 -5.88 11.26
N LEU A 18 10.34 -5.90 10.12
CA LEU A 18 10.10 -4.91 9.05
C LEU A 18 8.66 -5.01 8.50
N ALA A 19 8.17 -6.24 8.28
CA ALA A 19 6.80 -6.47 7.81
C ALA A 19 5.77 -5.97 8.83
N ALA A 20 5.93 -6.31 10.12
CA ALA A 20 5.06 -5.85 11.19
C ALA A 20 5.05 -4.31 11.30
N THR A 21 6.23 -3.69 11.24
CA THR A 21 6.37 -2.22 11.26
C THR A 21 5.69 -1.57 10.07
N SER A 22 5.82 -2.14 8.87
CA SER A 22 5.17 -1.63 7.67
C SER A 22 3.63 -1.69 7.79
N ILE A 23 3.08 -2.74 8.41
CA ILE A 23 1.64 -2.84 8.71
C ILE A 23 1.22 -1.76 9.72
N VAL A 24 1.95 -1.61 10.82
CA VAL A 24 1.67 -0.57 11.83
C VAL A 24 1.74 0.82 11.20
N SER A 25 2.75 1.11 10.38
CA SER A 25 2.87 2.39 9.66
C SER A 25 1.68 2.66 8.74
N LYS A 26 1.17 1.63 8.03
CA LYS A 26 -0.03 1.78 7.19
C LYS A 26 -1.29 2.06 8.00
N ILE A 27 -1.45 1.40 9.17
CA ILE A 27 -2.59 1.65 10.08
C ILE A 27 -2.52 3.08 10.63
N LEU A 28 -1.35 3.54 11.08
CA LEU A 28 -1.15 4.92 11.54
C LEU A 28 -1.44 5.93 10.42
N GLY A 29 -0.99 5.65 9.20
CA GLY A 29 -1.28 6.47 8.03
C GLY A 29 -2.77 6.53 7.69
N MET A 30 -3.50 5.43 7.87
CA MET A 30 -4.97 5.42 7.71
C MET A 30 -5.66 6.27 8.78
N LEU A 31 -5.30 6.10 10.05
CA LEU A 31 -5.87 6.89 11.16
C LEU A 31 -5.60 8.39 10.96
N TYR A 32 -4.37 8.73 10.55
CA TYR A 32 -4.04 10.10 10.17
C TYR A 32 -4.92 10.62 9.02
N SER A 33 -5.11 9.82 7.97
CA SER A 33 -5.93 10.23 6.82
C SER A 33 -7.34 10.61 7.24
N VAL A 34 -7.95 9.84 8.16
CA VAL A 34 -9.28 10.15 8.71
C VAL A 34 -9.28 11.50 9.41
N VAL A 35 -8.33 11.75 10.33
CA VAL A 35 -8.23 13.05 11.03
C VAL A 35 -8.00 14.20 10.05
N PHE A 36 -7.14 13.99 9.06
CA PHE A 36 -6.81 15.02 8.07
C PHE A 36 -8.00 15.40 7.17
N LEU A 37 -8.87 14.44 6.86
CA LEU A 37 -10.11 14.65 6.11
C LEU A 37 -11.12 15.56 6.85
N TYR A 38 -11.02 15.69 8.19
CA TYR A 38 -11.81 16.65 8.96
C TYR A 38 -11.29 18.08 8.93
N ILE A 39 -10.01 18.28 8.57
CA ILE A 39 -9.37 19.59 8.56
C ILE A 39 -9.63 20.31 7.24
N LEU A 40 -9.51 19.59 6.12
CA LEU A 40 -9.75 20.11 4.78
C LEU A 40 -11.18 19.82 4.32
N THR A 41 -11.71 20.70 3.45
CA THR A 41 -12.95 20.40 2.70
C THR A 41 -12.71 19.24 1.72
N LYS A 42 -13.78 18.78 1.07
CA LYS A 42 -13.70 17.77 0.01
C LYS A 42 -12.74 18.20 -1.13
N GLU A 43 -12.85 19.44 -1.56
CA GLU A 43 -12.00 20.03 -2.61
C GLU A 43 -10.53 20.11 -2.16
N GLY A 44 -10.26 20.59 -0.94
CA GLY A 44 -8.92 20.67 -0.36
C GLY A 44 -8.26 19.28 -0.25
N ASN A 45 -9.02 18.26 0.09
CA ASN A 45 -8.58 16.87 0.07
C ASN A 45 -8.29 16.39 -1.36
N GLY A 46 -9.04 16.88 -2.36
CA GLY A 46 -8.78 16.64 -3.78
C GLY A 46 -7.45 17.26 -4.22
N TYR A 47 -7.16 18.50 -3.84
CA TYR A 47 -5.88 19.17 -4.15
C TYR A 47 -4.70 18.41 -3.56
N TYR A 48 -4.82 18.03 -2.29
CA TYR A 48 -3.83 17.19 -1.61
C TYR A 48 -3.62 15.83 -2.32
N GLY A 49 -4.71 15.13 -2.64
CA GLY A 49 -4.68 13.82 -3.31
C GLY A 49 -4.08 13.88 -4.70
N THR A 50 -4.40 14.93 -5.48
CA THR A 50 -3.84 15.17 -6.82
C THR A 50 -2.32 15.37 -6.75
N ALA A 51 -1.85 16.25 -5.86
CA ALA A 51 -0.42 16.48 -5.66
C ALA A 51 0.31 15.19 -5.22
N GLN A 52 -0.28 14.43 -4.30
CA GLN A 52 0.29 13.15 -3.85
C GLN A 52 0.38 12.10 -4.96
N SER A 53 -0.61 11.99 -5.82
CA SER A 53 -0.61 11.01 -6.93
C SER A 53 0.55 11.25 -7.89
N ILE A 54 0.81 12.50 -8.27
CA ILE A 54 1.96 12.88 -9.10
C ILE A 54 3.28 12.65 -8.35
N TYR A 55 3.34 13.09 -7.09
CA TYR A 55 4.53 12.92 -6.25
C TYR A 55 4.93 11.43 -6.14
N TYR A 56 3.98 10.53 -5.85
CA TYR A 56 4.28 9.10 -5.75
C TYR A 56 4.77 8.50 -7.06
N LEU A 57 4.23 8.90 -8.20
CA LEU A 57 4.71 8.43 -9.50
C LEU A 57 6.17 8.82 -9.71
N VAL A 58 6.52 10.09 -9.47
CA VAL A 58 7.90 10.58 -9.62
C VAL A 58 8.83 9.91 -8.59
N LEU A 59 8.38 9.73 -7.36
CA LEU A 59 9.13 9.05 -6.31
C LEU A 59 9.48 7.60 -6.68
N VAL A 60 8.53 6.86 -7.28
CA VAL A 60 8.75 5.49 -7.75
C VAL A 60 9.86 5.44 -8.79
N ILE A 61 9.84 6.37 -9.75
CA ILE A 61 10.86 6.45 -10.80
C ILE A 61 12.24 6.81 -10.21
N ALA A 62 12.28 7.78 -9.32
CA ALA A 62 13.54 8.37 -8.86
C ALA A 62 14.24 7.55 -7.77
N THR A 63 13.49 6.89 -6.85
CA THR A 63 14.09 6.41 -5.59
C THR A 63 13.61 5.05 -5.08
N PHE A 64 12.47 4.56 -5.54
CA PHE A 64 11.82 3.39 -4.93
C PHE A 64 12.65 2.10 -4.96
N SER A 65 13.40 1.88 -6.03
CA SER A 65 14.22 0.67 -6.20
C SER A 65 15.57 0.72 -5.49
N ILE A 66 16.00 1.90 -5.04
CA ILE A 66 17.34 2.12 -4.50
C ILE A 66 17.63 1.26 -3.26
N PRO A 67 16.72 1.14 -2.24
CA PRO A 67 17.02 0.31 -1.08
C PRO A 67 17.29 -1.15 -1.44
N ALA A 68 16.50 -1.70 -2.36
CA ALA A 68 16.62 -3.09 -2.80
C ALA A 68 17.91 -3.33 -3.60
N ALA A 69 18.24 -2.43 -4.53
CA ALA A 69 19.45 -2.53 -5.34
C ALA A 69 20.72 -2.38 -4.48
N VAL A 70 20.77 -1.35 -3.64
CA VAL A 70 21.89 -1.10 -2.73
C VAL A 70 22.07 -2.26 -1.75
N SER A 71 20.99 -2.70 -1.11
CA SER A 71 21.02 -3.81 -0.17
C SER A 71 21.54 -5.09 -0.81
N LYS A 72 21.07 -5.43 -2.02
CA LYS A 72 21.50 -6.63 -2.72
C LYS A 72 23.00 -6.60 -3.04
N ILE A 73 23.49 -5.53 -3.68
CA ILE A 73 24.87 -5.45 -4.13
C ILE A 73 25.83 -5.39 -2.92
N MET A 74 25.47 -4.60 -1.91
CA MET A 74 26.29 -4.48 -0.71
C MET A 74 26.36 -5.78 0.07
N SER A 75 25.24 -6.52 0.23
CA SER A 75 25.24 -7.79 0.96
C SER A 75 26.15 -8.83 0.28
N GLU A 76 26.17 -8.88 -1.06
CA GLU A 76 27.08 -9.74 -1.81
C GLU A 76 28.56 -9.38 -1.55
N CYS A 77 28.89 -8.08 -1.49
CA CYS A 77 30.23 -7.61 -1.18
C CYS A 77 30.62 -7.86 0.29
N ILE A 78 29.69 -7.70 1.24
CA ILE A 78 29.90 -7.98 2.67
C ILE A 78 30.21 -9.47 2.89
N GLU A 79 29.46 -10.38 2.24
CA GLU A 79 29.70 -11.82 2.32
C GLU A 79 31.07 -12.23 1.78
N LYS A 80 31.59 -11.50 0.78
CA LYS A 80 32.92 -11.71 0.21
C LYS A 80 34.05 -11.00 0.95
N GLY A 81 33.73 -10.17 1.97
CA GLY A 81 34.72 -9.35 2.69
C GLY A 81 35.22 -8.12 1.92
N GLU A 82 34.55 -7.74 0.84
CA GLU A 82 34.92 -6.63 -0.07
C GLU A 82 34.41 -5.28 0.46
N TYR A 83 34.86 -4.84 1.62
CA TYR A 83 34.35 -3.63 2.29
C TYR A 83 34.69 -2.33 1.56
N ARG A 84 35.76 -2.30 0.75
CA ARG A 84 36.09 -1.17 -0.14
C ARG A 84 34.99 -0.99 -1.19
N ASN A 85 34.43 -2.07 -1.71
CA ASN A 85 33.32 -2.03 -2.63
C ASN A 85 32.03 -1.57 -1.96
N VAL A 86 31.77 -1.98 -0.71
CA VAL A 86 30.63 -1.49 0.09
C VAL A 86 30.63 0.04 0.17
N LYS A 87 31.78 0.65 0.50
CA LYS A 87 31.92 2.12 0.54
C LYS A 87 31.72 2.76 -0.82
N ARG A 88 32.24 2.16 -1.91
CA ARG A 88 32.05 2.66 -3.28
C ARG A 88 30.61 2.59 -3.71
N ILE A 89 29.89 1.50 -3.40
CA ILE A 89 28.47 1.34 -3.69
C ILE A 89 27.66 2.41 -2.97
N PHE A 90 27.95 2.64 -1.69
CA PHE A 90 27.29 3.70 -0.91
C PHE A 90 27.49 5.07 -1.55
N ASN A 91 28.73 5.45 -1.85
CA ASN A 91 29.05 6.74 -2.47
C ASN A 91 28.42 6.88 -3.86
N CYS A 92 28.43 5.81 -4.67
CA CYS A 92 27.84 5.80 -5.99
C CYS A 92 26.29 5.95 -5.93
N ALA A 93 25.64 5.28 -4.98
CA ALA A 93 24.21 5.41 -4.75
C ALA A 93 23.84 6.83 -4.26
N MET A 94 24.66 7.42 -3.37
CA MET A 94 24.49 8.80 -2.94
C MET A 94 24.62 9.80 -4.11
N LEU A 95 25.61 9.59 -4.99
CA LEU A 95 25.79 10.43 -6.19
C LEU A 95 24.62 10.23 -7.19
N TYR A 96 24.15 8.99 -7.36
CA TYR A 96 22.98 8.71 -8.20
C TYR A 96 21.75 9.48 -7.70
N VAL A 97 21.48 9.43 -6.40
CA VAL A 97 20.35 10.17 -5.80
C VAL A 97 20.54 11.67 -5.90
N LEU A 98 21.76 12.17 -5.70
CA LEU A 98 22.07 13.59 -5.85
C LEU A 98 21.69 14.08 -7.26
N VAL A 99 22.06 13.31 -8.29
CA VAL A 99 21.80 13.70 -9.69
C VAL A 99 20.36 13.38 -10.09
N VAL A 100 19.93 12.12 -10.00
CA VAL A 100 18.62 11.70 -10.51
C VAL A 100 17.49 12.21 -9.62
N GLY A 101 17.63 12.10 -8.31
CA GLY A 101 16.66 12.64 -7.34
C GLY A 101 16.59 14.16 -7.38
N GLY A 102 17.75 14.84 -7.57
CA GLY A 102 17.83 16.29 -7.73
C GLY A 102 17.13 16.76 -9.00
N ILE A 103 17.42 16.13 -10.15
CA ILE A 103 16.73 16.42 -11.42
C ILE A 103 15.22 16.19 -11.27
N ALA A 104 14.81 15.05 -10.71
CA ALA A 104 13.40 14.74 -10.50
C ALA A 104 12.69 15.79 -9.63
N ALA A 105 13.34 16.23 -8.55
CA ALA A 105 12.80 17.28 -7.67
C ALA A 105 12.68 18.62 -8.40
N ILE A 106 13.71 19.05 -9.14
CA ILE A 106 13.70 20.31 -9.92
C ILE A 106 12.63 20.25 -11.02
N VAL A 107 12.56 19.16 -11.78
CA VAL A 107 11.55 18.96 -12.82
C VAL A 107 10.14 19.03 -12.22
N THR A 108 9.91 18.33 -11.09
CA THR A 108 8.61 18.36 -10.42
C THR A 108 8.26 19.77 -9.94
N TYR A 109 9.21 20.51 -9.35
CA TYR A 109 8.97 21.86 -8.86
C TYR A 109 8.65 22.84 -9.99
N VAL A 110 9.45 22.83 -11.07
CA VAL A 110 9.31 23.76 -12.21
C VAL A 110 8.05 23.44 -13.01
N PHE A 111 7.82 22.17 -13.32
CA PHE A 111 6.69 21.73 -14.15
C PHE A 111 5.42 21.40 -13.34
N ALA A 112 5.40 21.66 -12.02
CA ALA A 112 4.21 21.45 -11.19
C ALA A 112 2.93 22.04 -11.80
N PRO A 113 2.89 23.30 -12.32
CA PRO A 113 1.67 23.84 -12.91
C PRO A 113 1.17 23.07 -14.14
N VAL A 114 2.09 22.49 -14.91
CA VAL A 114 1.75 21.68 -16.09
C VAL A 114 1.28 20.29 -15.68
N MET A 115 1.93 19.71 -14.65
CA MET A 115 1.60 18.38 -14.15
C MET A 115 0.22 18.29 -13.51
N VAL A 116 -0.29 19.39 -12.95
CA VAL A 116 -1.62 19.46 -12.30
C VAL A 116 -2.51 20.54 -12.94
N LYS A 117 -2.38 20.77 -14.25
CA LYS A 117 -3.07 21.85 -14.96
C LYS A 117 -4.59 21.81 -14.79
N GLU A 118 -5.19 20.61 -14.73
CA GLU A 118 -6.62 20.41 -14.59
C GLU A 118 -7.13 20.81 -13.18
N VAL A 119 -6.24 20.81 -12.19
CA VAL A 119 -6.52 21.21 -10.80
C VAL A 119 -5.40 22.13 -10.32
N SER A 120 -5.38 23.35 -10.83
CA SER A 120 -4.29 24.32 -10.60
C SER A 120 -4.01 24.61 -9.12
N ALA A 121 -5.02 24.54 -8.26
CA ALA A 121 -4.90 24.69 -6.81
C ALA A 121 -4.03 23.61 -6.14
N ALA A 122 -3.73 22.48 -6.82
CA ALA A 122 -2.79 21.48 -6.33
C ALA A 122 -1.31 21.85 -6.57
N THR A 123 -1.04 22.92 -7.33
CA THR A 123 0.33 23.32 -7.72
C THR A 123 1.21 23.62 -6.52
N LEU A 124 0.71 24.38 -5.55
CA LEU A 124 1.48 24.74 -4.35
C LEU A 124 1.85 23.51 -3.52
N ALA A 125 0.89 22.60 -3.33
CA ALA A 125 1.09 21.34 -2.63
C ALA A 125 2.14 20.47 -3.33
N LEU A 126 2.12 20.36 -4.67
CA LEU A 126 3.10 19.59 -5.43
C LEU A 126 4.49 20.23 -5.39
N ARG A 127 4.60 21.56 -5.43
CA ARG A 127 5.88 22.28 -5.27
C ARG A 127 6.52 22.03 -3.91
N ILE A 128 5.72 21.98 -2.84
CA ILE A 128 6.21 21.65 -1.49
C ILE A 128 6.66 20.18 -1.39
N LEU A 129 6.03 19.27 -2.12
CA LEU A 129 6.44 17.86 -2.19
C LEU A 129 7.72 17.64 -3.01
N ALA A 130 8.03 18.50 -3.96
CA ALA A 130 9.16 18.29 -4.86
C ALA A 130 10.52 18.08 -4.13
N PRO A 131 10.93 18.91 -3.13
CA PRO A 131 12.15 18.67 -2.35
C PRO A 131 12.12 17.33 -1.60
N THR A 132 10.94 16.81 -1.26
CA THR A 132 10.80 15.55 -0.54
C THR A 132 11.29 14.36 -1.38
N ILE A 133 11.18 14.43 -2.72
CA ILE A 133 11.71 13.40 -3.63
C ILE A 133 13.22 13.25 -3.42
N PHE A 134 13.92 14.36 -3.33
CA PHE A 134 15.36 14.41 -3.10
C PHE A 134 15.75 13.84 -1.72
N ILE A 135 15.05 14.27 -0.67
CA ILE A 135 15.26 13.79 0.71
C ILE A 135 15.00 12.28 0.80
N SER A 136 13.91 11.80 0.21
CA SER A 136 13.53 10.38 0.19
C SER A 136 14.53 9.51 -0.55
N GLY A 137 15.22 10.06 -1.55
CA GLY A 137 16.30 9.37 -2.24
C GLY A 137 17.46 9.04 -1.29
N PHE A 138 17.95 10.02 -0.53
CA PHE A 138 18.99 9.77 0.48
C PHE A 138 18.53 8.82 1.57
N LEU A 139 17.31 9.01 2.07
CA LEU A 139 16.70 8.11 3.04
C LEU A 139 16.71 6.65 2.54
N SER A 140 16.46 6.45 1.25
CA SER A 140 16.45 5.14 0.58
C SER A 140 17.83 4.50 0.55
N VAL A 141 18.91 5.26 0.32
CA VAL A 141 20.29 4.75 0.34
C VAL A 141 20.68 4.28 1.74
N TYR A 142 20.39 5.07 2.78
CA TYR A 142 20.66 4.67 4.16
C TYR A 142 19.87 3.43 4.58
N ARG A 143 18.58 3.34 4.20
CA ARG A 143 17.79 2.12 4.42
C ARG A 143 18.42 0.91 3.75
N GLY A 144 18.84 1.04 2.49
CA GLY A 144 19.55 -0.01 1.76
C GLY A 144 20.85 -0.45 2.42
N TYR A 145 21.61 0.48 2.97
CA TYR A 145 22.83 0.19 3.73
C TYR A 145 22.56 -0.71 4.94
N PHE A 146 21.64 -0.32 5.83
CA PHE A 146 21.32 -1.11 7.01
C PHE A 146 20.74 -2.49 6.66
N GLN A 147 19.90 -2.56 5.63
CA GLN A 147 19.33 -3.80 5.13
C GLN A 147 20.41 -4.75 4.59
N ALA A 148 21.48 -4.21 3.97
CA ALA A 148 22.59 -4.99 3.45
C ALA A 148 23.34 -5.75 4.56
N TYR A 149 23.43 -5.18 5.76
CA TYR A 149 23.98 -5.83 6.95
C TYR A 149 23.00 -6.78 7.66
N GLY A 150 21.81 -7.00 7.08
CA GLY A 150 20.76 -7.83 7.69
C GLY A 150 20.07 -7.19 8.89
N ASN A 151 20.34 -5.91 9.16
CA ASN A 151 19.74 -5.17 10.28
C ASN A 151 18.54 -4.36 9.77
N MET A 152 17.33 -4.90 9.98
CA MET A 152 16.08 -4.25 9.56
C MET A 152 15.53 -3.25 10.60
N VAL A 153 16.06 -3.27 11.82
CA VAL A 153 15.57 -2.42 12.93
C VAL A 153 15.70 -0.92 12.61
N PRO A 154 16.84 -0.39 12.11
CA PRO A 154 16.94 1.01 11.74
C PRO A 154 15.91 1.45 10.69
N THR A 155 15.70 0.61 9.68
CA THR A 155 14.67 0.86 8.65
C THR A 155 13.27 0.89 9.27
N SER A 156 12.95 -0.05 10.14
CA SER A 156 11.66 -0.14 10.83
C SER A 156 11.40 1.08 11.70
N ILE A 157 12.36 1.49 12.53
CA ILE A 157 12.24 2.68 13.37
C ILE A 157 12.09 3.94 12.50
N SER A 158 12.88 4.06 11.41
CA SER A 158 12.77 5.20 10.50
C SER A 158 11.36 5.34 9.90
N GLN A 159 10.68 4.23 9.58
CA GLN A 159 9.30 4.25 9.09
C GLN A 159 8.31 4.75 10.15
N ILE A 160 8.49 4.35 11.42
CA ILE A 160 7.65 4.82 12.53
C ILE A 160 7.88 6.32 12.77
N VAL A 161 9.13 6.76 12.82
CA VAL A 161 9.50 8.18 12.95
C VAL A 161 8.85 8.99 11.83
N GLU A 162 8.95 8.52 10.58
CA GLU A 162 8.34 9.15 9.42
C GLU A 162 6.82 9.31 9.59
N GLN A 163 6.12 8.26 10.05
CA GLN A 163 4.68 8.34 10.26
C GLN A 163 4.29 9.30 11.38
N ILE A 164 4.99 9.27 12.52
CA ILE A 164 4.70 10.14 13.65
C ILE A 164 4.88 11.61 13.24
N PHE A 165 6.01 11.94 12.61
CA PHE A 165 6.26 13.32 12.16
C PHE A 165 5.28 13.73 11.06
N ASN A 166 4.95 12.83 10.13
CA ASN A 166 3.95 13.11 9.10
C ASN A 166 2.60 13.48 9.70
N VAL A 167 2.10 12.67 10.65
CA VAL A 167 0.82 12.94 11.33
C VAL A 167 0.82 14.30 12.01
N ILE A 168 1.81 14.56 12.87
CA ILE A 168 1.84 15.78 13.70
C ILE A 168 2.04 17.01 12.81
N VAL A 169 3.05 16.98 11.95
CA VAL A 169 3.44 18.16 11.17
C VAL A 169 2.41 18.47 10.09
N SER A 170 1.85 17.46 9.41
CA SER A 170 0.81 17.71 8.39
C SER A 170 -0.42 18.39 8.98
N ILE A 171 -0.88 17.93 10.16
CA ILE A 171 -2.05 18.51 10.83
C ILE A 171 -1.75 19.95 11.24
N VAL A 172 -0.64 20.16 11.94
CA VAL A 172 -0.26 21.49 12.45
C VAL A 172 -0.01 22.45 11.29
N ALA A 173 0.75 22.04 10.29
CA ALA A 173 1.08 22.91 9.15
C ALA A 173 -0.15 23.23 8.29
N ALA A 174 -1.06 22.27 8.09
CA ALA A 174 -2.31 22.53 7.38
C ALA A 174 -3.12 23.64 8.08
N ILE A 175 -3.32 23.51 9.41
CA ILE A 175 -4.06 24.51 10.20
C ILE A 175 -3.36 25.88 10.18
N LEU A 176 -2.03 25.92 10.32
CA LEU A 176 -1.27 27.16 10.31
C LEU A 176 -1.33 27.85 8.95
N PHE A 177 -1.19 27.10 7.84
CA PHE A 177 -1.24 27.65 6.49
C PHE A 177 -2.65 28.17 6.15
N MET A 178 -3.71 27.45 6.59
CA MET A 178 -5.08 27.93 6.43
C MET A 178 -5.31 29.24 7.20
N LYS A 179 -4.87 29.33 8.46
CA LYS A 179 -4.95 30.55 9.25
C LYS A 179 -4.16 31.71 8.62
N TRP A 180 -2.99 31.42 8.09
CA TRP A 180 -2.16 32.41 7.39
C TRP A 180 -2.85 32.93 6.12
N ALA A 181 -3.49 32.05 5.35
CA ALA A 181 -4.25 32.43 4.17
C ALA A 181 -5.44 33.37 4.52
N VAL A 182 -6.19 33.04 5.59
CA VAL A 182 -7.28 33.88 6.07
C VAL A 182 -6.75 35.24 6.56
N ALA A 183 -5.68 35.25 7.36
CA ALA A 183 -5.07 36.49 7.85
C ALA A 183 -4.51 37.36 6.73
N GLY A 184 -4.09 36.76 5.62
CA GLY A 184 -3.60 37.44 4.41
C GLY A 184 -4.70 37.89 3.43
N GLY A 185 -5.99 37.71 3.77
CA GLY A 185 -7.11 38.09 2.89
C GLY A 185 -7.28 37.16 1.67
N MET A 186 -6.71 35.94 1.71
CA MET A 186 -6.77 34.93 0.62
C MET A 186 -7.83 33.87 0.94
N GLU A 187 -9.05 34.28 1.26
CA GLU A 187 -10.13 33.39 1.70
C GLU A 187 -10.48 32.34 0.64
N ASP A 188 -10.46 32.70 -0.64
CA ASP A 188 -10.73 31.78 -1.76
C ASP A 188 -9.67 30.67 -1.90
N ARG A 189 -8.47 30.85 -1.31
CA ARG A 189 -7.35 29.92 -1.43
C ARG A 189 -7.02 29.15 -0.15
N VAL A 190 -7.86 29.26 0.87
CA VAL A 190 -7.65 28.60 2.18
C VAL A 190 -7.42 27.10 2.03
N GLN A 191 -8.17 26.44 1.18
CA GLN A 191 -8.05 24.98 0.96
C GLN A 191 -6.78 24.60 0.18
N GLU A 192 -6.32 25.44 -0.73
CA GLU A 192 -5.03 25.30 -1.41
C GLU A 192 -3.87 25.35 -0.41
N PHE A 193 -3.87 26.35 0.49
CA PHE A 193 -2.87 26.48 1.54
C PHE A 193 -2.95 25.35 2.55
N GLY A 194 -4.15 24.90 2.89
CA GLY A 194 -4.35 23.74 3.76
C GLY A 194 -3.74 22.45 3.17
N ALA A 195 -3.98 22.19 1.89
CA ALA A 195 -3.39 21.06 1.18
C ALA A 195 -1.85 21.16 1.14
N ALA A 196 -1.33 22.37 0.86
CA ALA A 196 0.10 22.66 0.84
C ALA A 196 0.76 22.45 2.22
N GLY A 197 0.13 22.90 3.29
CA GLY A 197 0.59 22.63 4.67
C GLY A 197 0.62 21.15 4.99
N GLY A 198 -0.42 20.41 4.57
CA GLY A 198 -0.47 18.96 4.72
C GLY A 198 0.69 18.24 4.03
N THR A 199 1.07 18.67 2.82
CA THR A 199 2.19 18.08 2.09
C THR A 199 3.55 18.41 2.69
N LEU A 200 3.69 19.56 3.37
CA LEU A 200 4.91 19.92 4.10
C LEU A 200 5.25 18.88 5.19
N GLY A 201 4.24 18.31 5.83
CA GLY A 201 4.42 17.25 6.82
C GLY A 201 5.13 16.03 6.26
N THR A 202 4.83 15.62 5.03
CA THR A 202 5.50 14.52 4.35
C THR A 202 7.01 14.81 4.18
N GLY A 203 7.37 16.04 3.79
CA GLY A 203 8.77 16.45 3.63
C GLY A 203 9.56 16.47 4.94
N ILE A 204 8.97 17.05 5.98
CA ILE A 204 9.61 17.11 7.31
C ILE A 204 9.74 15.71 7.93
N ALA A 205 8.75 14.84 7.72
CA ALA A 205 8.79 13.45 8.16
C ALA A 205 9.94 12.66 7.51
N ALA A 206 10.10 12.80 6.19
CA ALA A 206 11.22 12.20 5.46
C ALA A 206 12.57 12.74 5.97
N LEU A 207 12.66 14.05 6.24
CA LEU A 207 13.86 14.68 6.77
C LEU A 207 14.19 14.17 8.17
N ALA A 208 13.21 14.08 9.07
CA ALA A 208 13.39 13.55 10.42
C ALA A 208 13.91 12.11 10.40
N SER A 209 13.34 11.26 9.53
CA SER A 209 13.77 9.89 9.31
C SER A 209 15.19 9.81 8.74
N LEU A 210 15.53 10.68 7.81
CA LEU A 210 16.87 10.78 7.25
C LEU A 210 17.89 11.17 8.32
N VAL A 211 17.60 12.19 9.12
CA VAL A 211 18.47 12.63 10.23
C VAL A 211 18.69 11.47 11.23
N TYR A 212 17.64 10.76 11.59
CA TYR A 212 17.74 9.58 12.46
C TYR A 212 18.73 8.54 11.89
N LEU A 213 18.60 8.19 10.61
CA LEU A 213 19.50 7.21 9.99
C LEU A 213 20.92 7.72 9.80
N ILE A 214 21.12 9.01 9.53
CA ILE A 214 22.46 9.63 9.47
C ILE A 214 23.15 9.54 10.83
N VAL A 215 22.44 9.83 11.93
CA VAL A 215 22.99 9.73 13.30
C VAL A 215 23.42 8.29 13.60
N LEU A 216 22.60 7.31 13.23
CA LEU A 216 22.96 5.89 13.40
C LEU A 216 24.15 5.49 12.52
N PHE A 217 24.15 5.88 11.26
CA PHE A 217 25.24 5.58 10.34
C PHE A 217 26.58 6.14 10.84
N ASN A 218 26.59 7.37 11.37
CA ASN A 218 27.81 7.98 11.92
C ASN A 218 28.36 7.23 13.13
N LYS A 219 27.50 6.57 13.93
CA LYS A 219 27.95 5.68 15.03
C LYS A 219 28.61 4.41 14.49
N GLU A 220 28.07 3.84 13.40
CA GLU A 220 28.59 2.60 12.80
C GLU A 220 29.74 2.83 11.81
N LYS A 221 29.95 4.06 11.35
CA LYS A 221 31.01 4.43 10.39
C LYS A 221 32.39 3.99 10.81
N LYS A 222 32.72 4.06 12.10
CA LYS A 222 34.01 3.62 12.64
C LYS A 222 34.23 2.11 12.39
N THR A 223 33.21 1.31 12.51
CA THR A 223 33.22 -0.14 12.23
C THR A 223 33.43 -0.41 10.75
N LEU A 224 32.75 0.34 9.88
CA LEU A 224 32.94 0.24 8.43
C LEU A 224 34.38 0.62 8.04
N ASP A 225 34.89 1.72 8.56
CA ASP A 225 36.28 2.17 8.28
C ASP A 225 37.33 1.18 8.81
N ALA A 226 37.07 0.50 9.93
CA ALA A 226 37.92 -0.59 10.44
C ALA A 226 37.87 -1.80 9.49
N ASN A 227 36.68 -2.22 9.05
CA ASN A 227 36.52 -3.33 8.11
C ASN A 227 37.19 -3.05 6.75
N ILE A 228 37.17 -1.79 6.28
CA ILE A 228 37.88 -1.40 5.05
C ILE A 228 39.39 -1.58 5.16
N LYS A 229 39.96 -1.34 6.35
CA LYS A 229 41.41 -1.54 6.59
C LYS A 229 41.79 -3.02 6.56
N THR A 230 40.88 -3.92 6.92
CA THR A 230 41.08 -5.38 6.93
C THR A 230 40.71 -6.04 5.61
N ASP A 231 40.26 -5.26 4.62
CA ASP A 231 39.93 -5.77 3.27
C ASP A 231 41.19 -6.00 2.45
N HIS A 232 41.57 -7.26 2.35
CA HIS A 232 42.73 -7.75 1.59
C HIS A 232 42.31 -8.48 0.28
N THR A 233 41.05 -8.38 -0.12
CA THR A 233 40.51 -9.15 -1.29
C THR A 233 41.16 -8.76 -2.62
N GLY A 234 41.72 -7.55 -2.72
CA GLY A 234 42.32 -7.04 -3.97
C GLY A 234 41.30 -6.71 -5.07
N ASN A 235 40.05 -7.16 -4.91
CA ASN A 235 38.98 -6.96 -5.88
C ASN A 235 38.26 -5.63 -5.60
N VAL A 236 38.66 -4.57 -6.32
CA VAL A 236 38.10 -3.22 -6.09
C VAL A 236 37.44 -2.73 -7.37
N MET A 237 36.09 -2.78 -7.40
CA MET A 237 35.28 -2.31 -8.52
C MET A 237 35.50 -0.82 -8.80
N THR A 238 35.53 -0.42 -10.05
CA THR A 238 35.51 1.01 -10.44
C THR A 238 34.13 1.62 -10.19
N TYR A 239 34.05 2.93 -10.03
CA TYR A 239 32.76 3.63 -9.90
C TYR A 239 31.83 3.39 -11.11
N ARG A 240 32.40 3.23 -12.31
CA ARG A 240 31.65 2.93 -13.53
C ARG A 240 31.02 1.53 -13.47
N GLU A 241 31.74 0.55 -12.98
CA GLU A 241 31.22 -0.81 -12.79
C GLU A 241 30.11 -0.85 -11.74
N VAL A 242 30.32 -0.15 -10.60
CA VAL A 242 29.32 -0.02 -9.54
C VAL A 242 28.05 0.64 -10.07
N LEU A 243 28.17 1.76 -10.82
CA LEU A 243 27.03 2.44 -11.40
C LEU A 243 26.28 1.55 -12.41
N LYS A 244 27.02 0.85 -13.27
CA LYS A 244 26.44 -0.10 -14.23
C LYS A 244 25.66 -1.20 -13.51
N LEU A 245 26.21 -1.75 -12.43
CA LEU A 245 25.59 -2.80 -11.63
C LEU A 245 24.33 -2.28 -10.90
N LEU A 246 24.40 -1.08 -10.30
CA LEU A 246 23.25 -0.41 -9.70
C LEU A 246 22.12 -0.20 -10.70
N LEU A 247 22.42 0.34 -11.87
CA LEU A 247 21.43 0.57 -12.92
C LEU A 247 20.85 -0.74 -13.46
N MET A 248 21.68 -1.76 -13.65
CA MET A 248 21.23 -3.08 -14.13
C MET A 248 20.22 -3.73 -13.17
N ILE A 249 20.37 -3.54 -11.85
CA ILE A 249 19.45 -4.08 -10.84
C ILE A 249 18.28 -3.14 -10.62
N ALA A 250 18.51 -1.82 -10.54
CA ALA A 250 17.46 -0.85 -10.27
C ALA A 250 16.46 -0.70 -11.42
N THR A 251 16.92 -0.68 -12.67
CA THR A 251 16.07 -0.40 -13.85
C THR A 251 14.88 -1.37 -13.99
N PRO A 252 15.04 -2.70 -13.91
CA PRO A 252 13.90 -3.62 -13.97
C PRO A 252 12.90 -3.41 -12.82
N ILE A 253 13.40 -3.08 -11.62
CA ILE A 253 12.56 -2.83 -10.45
C ILE A 253 11.78 -1.52 -10.62
N ILE A 254 12.45 -0.45 -11.11
CA ILE A 254 11.81 0.84 -11.43
C ILE A 254 10.72 0.61 -12.46
N PHE A 255 11.04 -0.07 -13.56
CA PHE A 255 10.10 -0.28 -14.66
C PHE A 255 8.86 -1.08 -14.21
N SER A 256 9.08 -2.16 -13.46
CA SER A 256 7.99 -2.94 -12.87
C SER A 256 7.13 -2.10 -11.93
N SER A 257 7.76 -1.38 -11.00
CA SER A 257 7.04 -0.52 -10.05
C SER A 257 6.32 0.65 -10.72
N PHE A 258 6.92 1.23 -11.77
CA PHE A 258 6.29 2.28 -12.57
C PHE A 258 5.00 1.79 -13.23
N ILE A 259 5.03 0.63 -13.89
CA ILE A 259 3.83 0.06 -14.55
C ILE A 259 2.70 -0.15 -13.55
N TYR A 260 3.00 -0.63 -12.34
CA TYR A 260 1.99 -0.83 -11.31
C TYR A 260 1.43 0.49 -10.75
N ASN A 261 2.22 1.55 -10.68
CA ASN A 261 1.82 2.80 -10.06
C ASN A 261 1.32 3.86 -11.06
N VAL A 262 1.70 3.77 -12.34
CA VAL A 262 1.28 4.71 -13.37
C VAL A 262 -0.24 4.67 -13.60
N ASN A 263 -0.87 3.51 -13.37
CA ASN A 263 -2.32 3.35 -13.53
C ASN A 263 -3.10 4.41 -12.74
N VAL A 264 -2.77 4.60 -11.45
CA VAL A 264 -3.46 5.58 -10.58
C VAL A 264 -3.33 7.02 -11.11
N THR A 265 -2.16 7.37 -11.66
CA THR A 265 -1.93 8.70 -12.21
C THR A 265 -2.62 8.87 -13.58
N LEU A 266 -2.62 7.83 -14.42
CA LEU A 266 -3.35 7.85 -15.69
C LEU A 266 -4.85 7.94 -15.47
N ASP A 267 -5.39 7.18 -14.52
CA ASP A 267 -6.79 7.25 -14.12
C ASP A 267 -7.19 8.67 -13.72
N MET A 268 -6.40 9.28 -12.86
CA MET A 268 -6.61 10.67 -12.43
C MET A 268 -6.60 11.63 -13.62
N LYS A 269 -5.59 11.51 -14.49
CA LYS A 269 -5.44 12.41 -15.65
C LYS A 269 -6.56 12.26 -16.67
N ILE A 270 -6.93 11.02 -16.99
CA ILE A 270 -8.02 10.75 -17.93
C ILE A 270 -9.35 11.22 -17.33
N PHE A 271 -9.59 10.93 -16.04
CA PHE A 271 -10.78 11.39 -15.35
C PHE A 271 -10.90 12.92 -15.40
N TYR A 272 -9.85 13.63 -15.00
CA TYR A 272 -9.84 15.09 -14.98
C TYR A 272 -10.03 15.67 -16.39
N ALA A 273 -9.22 15.26 -17.36
CA ALA A 273 -9.29 15.79 -18.72
C ALA A 273 -10.65 15.52 -19.37
N THR A 274 -11.25 14.35 -19.11
CA THR A 274 -12.54 14.00 -19.70
C THR A 274 -13.68 14.80 -19.07
N MET A 275 -13.68 14.92 -17.74
CA MET A 275 -14.73 15.65 -17.02
C MET A 275 -14.63 17.17 -17.22
N GLU A 276 -13.40 17.72 -17.32
CA GLU A 276 -13.17 19.13 -17.68
C GLU A 276 -13.74 19.44 -19.07
N ASN A 277 -13.52 18.56 -20.05
CA ASN A 277 -14.10 18.69 -21.39
C ASN A 277 -15.66 18.62 -21.40
N MET A 278 -16.25 18.04 -20.35
CA MET A 278 -17.71 18.03 -20.13
C MET A 278 -18.20 19.29 -19.40
N GLY A 279 -17.32 20.25 -19.10
CA GLY A 279 -17.65 21.54 -18.50
C GLY A 279 -17.71 21.54 -16.96
N ILE A 280 -17.15 20.52 -16.29
CA ILE A 280 -17.13 20.47 -14.83
C ILE A 280 -15.98 21.31 -14.27
N GLU A 281 -16.28 22.11 -13.27
CA GLU A 281 -15.29 23.01 -12.66
C GLU A 281 -14.19 22.26 -11.89
N SER A 282 -12.99 22.85 -11.88
CA SER A 282 -11.77 22.28 -11.28
C SER A 282 -11.93 21.88 -9.80
N ALA A 283 -12.66 22.68 -9.01
CA ALA A 283 -12.90 22.39 -7.60
C ALA A 283 -13.82 21.18 -7.42
N GLU A 284 -14.87 21.09 -8.22
CA GLU A 284 -15.79 19.95 -8.21
C GLU A 284 -15.12 18.67 -8.71
N LEU A 285 -14.26 18.76 -9.72
CA LEU A 285 -13.43 17.65 -10.20
C LEU A 285 -12.53 17.11 -9.08
N ALA A 286 -11.83 18.00 -8.40
CA ALA A 286 -10.96 17.63 -7.29
C ALA A 286 -11.76 16.98 -6.15
N GLY A 287 -12.92 17.52 -5.80
CA GLY A 287 -13.82 16.97 -4.81
C GLY A 287 -14.31 15.58 -5.18
N SER A 288 -14.77 15.39 -6.42
CA SER A 288 -15.23 14.08 -6.91
C SER A 288 -14.11 13.04 -6.92
N TYR A 289 -12.91 13.41 -7.35
CA TYR A 289 -11.74 12.52 -7.28
C TYR A 289 -11.33 12.21 -5.83
N ALA A 290 -11.50 13.18 -4.90
CA ALA A 290 -11.24 12.93 -3.49
C ALA A 290 -12.12 11.82 -2.91
N LEU A 291 -13.40 11.73 -3.29
CA LEU A 291 -14.30 10.65 -2.84
C LEU A 291 -13.72 9.27 -3.18
N TYR A 292 -13.09 9.12 -4.34
CA TYR A 292 -12.39 7.90 -4.73
C TYR A 292 -11.03 7.76 -4.03
N ASN A 293 -10.14 8.74 -4.16
CA ASN A 293 -8.74 8.62 -3.74
C ASN A 293 -8.56 8.74 -2.22
N ARG A 294 -9.29 9.64 -1.56
CA ARG A 294 -9.08 9.97 -0.16
C ARG A 294 -10.07 9.29 0.79
N TYR A 295 -11.30 9.05 0.35
CA TYR A 295 -12.31 8.43 1.19
C TYR A 295 -12.43 6.93 0.95
N TYR A 296 -12.61 6.50 -0.30
CA TYR A 296 -12.72 5.08 -0.63
C TYR A 296 -11.41 4.32 -0.52
N LEU A 297 -10.33 4.77 -1.22
CA LEU A 297 -9.06 4.02 -1.28
C LEU A 297 -8.40 3.86 0.09
N VAL A 298 -8.55 4.80 1.00
CA VAL A 298 -8.02 4.70 2.36
C VAL A 298 -8.57 3.47 3.08
N LEU A 299 -9.86 3.20 2.96
CA LEU A 299 -10.51 2.03 3.56
C LEU A 299 -10.20 0.74 2.79
N ALA A 300 -10.23 0.77 1.46
CA ALA A 300 -9.93 -0.37 0.61
C ALA A 300 -8.48 -0.85 0.76
N ASN A 301 -7.54 0.05 1.05
CA ASN A 301 -6.14 -0.30 1.25
C ASN A 301 -5.87 -1.13 2.52
N VAL A 302 -6.77 -1.17 3.50
CA VAL A 302 -6.59 -1.98 4.72
C VAL A 302 -6.57 -3.48 4.40
N PRO A 303 -7.63 -4.06 3.82
CA PRO A 303 -7.60 -5.48 3.44
C PRO A 303 -6.51 -5.79 2.39
N LEU A 304 -6.19 -4.86 1.48
CA LEU A 304 -5.13 -5.05 0.50
C LEU A 304 -3.73 -5.10 1.13
N ALA A 305 -3.47 -4.30 2.16
CA ALA A 305 -2.21 -4.36 2.91
C ALA A 305 -2.02 -5.71 3.60
N MET A 306 -3.10 -6.29 4.14
CA MET A 306 -3.06 -7.62 4.76
C MET A 306 -2.83 -8.72 3.71
N ALA A 307 -3.48 -8.63 2.54
CA ALA A 307 -3.26 -9.56 1.43
C ALA A 307 -1.81 -9.52 0.92
N THR A 308 -1.21 -8.33 0.82
CA THR A 308 0.21 -8.19 0.44
C THR A 308 1.17 -8.75 1.49
N ALA A 309 0.83 -8.66 2.77
CA ALA A 309 1.60 -9.29 3.84
C ALA A 309 1.58 -10.82 3.74
N ILE A 310 0.40 -11.41 3.48
CA ILE A 310 0.25 -12.86 3.24
C ILE A 310 1.10 -13.27 2.03
N SER A 311 1.00 -12.54 0.91
CA SER A 311 1.81 -12.78 -0.29
C SER A 311 3.30 -12.81 0.03
N SER A 312 3.80 -11.81 0.75
CA SER A 312 5.22 -11.70 1.12
C SER A 312 5.68 -12.86 2.02
N ALA A 313 4.81 -13.34 2.91
CA ALA A 313 5.11 -14.47 3.80
C ALA A 313 5.22 -15.82 3.05
N ILE A 314 4.52 -15.96 1.92
CA ILE A 314 4.49 -17.21 1.15
C ILE A 314 5.70 -17.34 0.23
N ILE A 315 6.24 -16.24 -0.29
CA ILE A 315 7.34 -16.23 -1.28
C ILE A 315 8.51 -17.13 -0.87
N PRO A 316 9.09 -17.04 0.35
CA PRO A 316 10.24 -17.87 0.71
C PRO A 316 9.90 -19.36 0.72
N GLY A 317 8.69 -19.72 1.17
CA GLY A 317 8.23 -21.11 1.23
C GLY A 317 8.03 -21.72 -0.16
N VAL A 318 7.47 -20.94 -1.11
CA VAL A 318 7.30 -21.38 -2.50
C VAL A 318 8.67 -21.47 -3.18
N SER A 319 9.54 -20.47 -3.00
CA SER A 319 10.86 -20.44 -3.61
C SER A 319 11.74 -21.60 -3.16
N SER A 320 11.75 -21.91 -1.87
CA SER A 320 12.53 -23.05 -1.32
C SER A 320 12.01 -24.41 -1.80
N ALA A 321 10.68 -24.58 -1.87
CA ALA A 321 10.09 -25.81 -2.37
C ALA A 321 10.34 -25.99 -3.90
N PHE A 322 10.26 -24.90 -4.64
CA PHE A 322 10.53 -24.90 -6.09
C PHE A 322 12.00 -25.22 -6.41
N ALA A 323 12.94 -24.68 -5.63
CA ALA A 323 14.38 -24.93 -5.80
C ALA A 323 14.77 -26.40 -5.66
N VAL A 324 14.01 -27.21 -4.89
CA VAL A 324 14.21 -28.66 -4.75
C VAL A 324 13.22 -29.46 -5.59
N ASN A 325 12.57 -28.83 -6.56
CA ASN A 325 11.58 -29.42 -7.47
C ASN A 325 10.40 -30.13 -6.77
N ASN A 326 10.06 -29.70 -5.55
CA ASN A 326 8.91 -30.23 -4.81
C ASN A 326 7.63 -29.47 -5.17
N ILE A 327 7.07 -29.79 -6.35
CA ILE A 327 5.86 -29.13 -6.89
C ILE A 327 4.64 -29.33 -5.98
N LYS A 328 4.54 -30.48 -5.30
CA LYS A 328 3.44 -30.76 -4.36
C LYS A 328 3.43 -29.78 -3.18
N GLU A 329 4.59 -29.52 -2.59
CA GLU A 329 4.74 -28.54 -1.50
C GLU A 329 4.55 -27.10 -2.01
N CYS A 330 5.03 -26.76 -3.23
CA CYS A 330 4.69 -25.48 -3.86
C CYS A 330 3.18 -25.28 -3.93
N ASN A 331 2.46 -26.25 -4.48
CA ASN A 331 1.01 -26.19 -4.63
C ASN A 331 0.30 -26.06 -3.29
N ARG A 332 0.77 -26.76 -2.26
CA ARG A 332 0.25 -26.63 -0.89
C ARG A 332 0.42 -25.21 -0.34
N LYS A 333 1.60 -24.58 -0.54
CA LYS A 333 1.85 -23.20 -0.10
C LYS A 333 1.00 -22.18 -0.87
N VAL A 334 0.86 -22.38 -2.19
CA VAL A 334 -0.02 -21.55 -3.03
C VAL A 334 -1.46 -21.65 -2.53
N GLN A 335 -1.97 -22.86 -2.29
CA GLN A 335 -3.32 -23.10 -1.79
C GLN A 335 -3.56 -22.40 -0.45
N GLN A 336 -2.63 -22.54 0.50
CA GLN A 336 -2.68 -21.87 1.80
C GLN A 336 -2.76 -20.34 1.65
N GLY A 337 -1.92 -19.77 0.78
CA GLY A 337 -1.92 -18.33 0.54
C GLY A 337 -3.18 -17.80 -0.10
N MET A 338 -3.67 -18.50 -1.10
CA MET A 338 -4.93 -18.16 -1.76
C MET A 338 -6.10 -18.24 -0.77
N GLN A 339 -6.18 -19.31 0.01
CA GLN A 339 -7.22 -19.50 1.01
C GLN A 339 -7.18 -18.42 2.10
N LEU A 340 -6.01 -18.14 2.70
CA LEU A 340 -5.85 -17.09 3.71
C LEU A 340 -6.24 -15.70 3.17
N THR A 341 -5.90 -15.41 1.93
CA THR A 341 -6.26 -14.14 1.30
C THR A 341 -7.77 -14.03 1.11
N MET A 342 -8.43 -15.09 0.62
CA MET A 342 -9.89 -15.11 0.44
C MET A 342 -10.63 -15.03 1.77
N VAL A 343 -10.16 -15.74 2.79
CA VAL A 343 -10.69 -15.68 4.16
C VAL A 343 -10.69 -14.27 4.73
N LEU A 344 -9.80 -13.42 4.25
CA LEU A 344 -9.65 -12.05 4.72
C LEU A 344 -10.33 -11.02 3.81
N THR A 345 -10.17 -11.15 2.49
CA THR A 345 -10.68 -10.13 1.56
C THR A 345 -12.17 -10.26 1.30
N VAL A 346 -12.72 -11.48 1.29
CA VAL A 346 -14.15 -11.70 1.02
C VAL A 346 -15.06 -11.14 2.11
N PRO A 347 -14.81 -11.37 3.43
CA PRO A 347 -15.63 -10.76 4.47
C PRO A 347 -15.51 -9.24 4.50
N CYS A 348 -14.32 -8.68 4.20
CA CYS A 348 -14.17 -7.22 4.06
C CYS A 348 -15.02 -6.68 2.90
N ALA A 349 -15.03 -7.34 1.74
CA ALA A 349 -15.81 -6.95 0.58
C ALA A 349 -17.33 -6.96 0.90
N ILE A 350 -17.83 -8.04 1.51
CA ILE A 350 -19.24 -8.16 1.90
C ILE A 350 -19.58 -7.20 3.04
N GLY A 351 -18.68 -7.02 4.01
CA GLY A 351 -18.85 -6.04 5.10
C GLY A 351 -18.98 -4.61 4.56
N PHE A 352 -18.15 -4.23 3.60
CA PHE A 352 -18.24 -2.92 2.93
C PHE A 352 -19.51 -2.81 2.07
N ALA A 353 -19.96 -3.89 1.43
CA ALA A 353 -21.19 -3.90 0.67
C ALA A 353 -22.42 -3.66 1.56
N VAL A 354 -22.46 -4.27 2.75
CA VAL A 354 -23.61 -4.23 3.66
C VAL A 354 -23.57 -3.01 4.57
N LEU A 355 -22.42 -2.71 5.17
CA LEU A 355 -22.23 -1.65 6.15
C LEU A 355 -21.49 -0.43 5.59
N GLY A 356 -21.35 -0.28 4.27
CA GLY A 356 -20.59 0.81 3.65
C GLY A 356 -21.08 2.18 4.10
N LYS A 357 -22.39 2.46 3.95
CA LYS A 357 -22.97 3.74 4.37
C LYS A 357 -22.81 3.99 5.87
N PRO A 358 -23.18 3.06 6.79
CA PRO A 358 -22.90 3.16 8.21
C PRO A 358 -21.43 3.46 8.56
N ILE A 359 -20.50 2.73 7.96
CA ILE A 359 -19.06 2.91 8.18
C ILE A 359 -18.61 4.31 7.74
N ILE A 360 -19.04 4.76 6.55
CA ILE A 360 -18.69 6.10 6.05
C ILE A 360 -19.26 7.19 6.94
N SER A 361 -20.53 7.09 7.34
CA SER A 361 -21.16 8.04 8.27
C SER A 361 -20.51 8.07 9.65
N LEU A 362 -19.99 6.92 10.11
CA LEU A 362 -19.25 6.82 11.36
C LEU A 362 -17.88 7.50 11.27
N ILE A 363 -17.13 7.20 10.20
CA ILE A 363 -15.73 7.65 10.06
C ILE A 363 -15.65 9.08 9.53
N TYR A 364 -16.55 9.48 8.64
CA TYR A 364 -16.55 10.77 7.94
C TYR A 364 -17.82 11.57 8.17
N ALA A 365 -18.14 11.83 9.44
CA ALA A 365 -19.39 12.45 9.88
C ALA A 365 -19.70 13.84 9.29
N LYS A 366 -18.70 14.53 8.72
CA LYS A 366 -18.87 15.85 8.06
C LYS A 366 -19.18 15.75 6.56
N LEU A 367 -19.17 14.54 6.00
CA LEU A 367 -19.48 14.36 4.60
C LEU A 367 -20.99 14.55 4.36
N SER A 368 -21.36 15.15 3.25
CA SER A 368 -22.79 15.27 2.90
C SER A 368 -23.43 13.89 2.68
N ASP A 369 -24.74 13.79 2.83
CA ASP A 369 -25.44 12.52 2.61
C ASP A 369 -25.27 12.02 1.18
N ALA A 370 -25.24 12.93 0.20
CA ALA A 370 -25.00 12.61 -1.20
C ALA A 370 -23.58 12.02 -1.40
N ASP A 371 -22.55 12.69 -0.89
CA ASP A 371 -21.16 12.21 -0.98
C ASP A 371 -20.97 10.90 -0.19
N THR A 372 -21.60 10.78 0.97
CA THR A 372 -21.62 9.53 1.75
C THR A 372 -22.16 8.37 0.96
N GLN A 373 -23.26 8.59 0.22
CA GLN A 373 -23.83 7.57 -0.65
C GLN A 373 -22.91 7.22 -1.82
N VAL A 374 -22.23 8.21 -2.40
CA VAL A 374 -21.22 7.96 -3.46
C VAL A 374 -20.11 7.07 -2.94
N VAL A 375 -19.51 7.39 -1.79
CA VAL A 375 -18.42 6.57 -1.21
C VAL A 375 -18.90 5.18 -0.81
N ALA A 376 -20.12 5.05 -0.27
CA ALA A 376 -20.72 3.76 0.03
C ALA A 376 -20.89 2.89 -1.23
N ASN A 377 -21.34 3.49 -2.32
CA ASN A 377 -21.44 2.80 -3.62
C ASN A 377 -20.04 2.41 -4.17
N LEU A 378 -19.03 3.27 -3.98
CA LEU A 378 -17.65 2.93 -4.33
C LEU A 378 -17.13 1.75 -3.50
N LEU A 379 -17.48 1.65 -2.22
CA LEU A 379 -17.13 0.49 -1.36
C LEU A 379 -17.86 -0.79 -1.82
N LEU A 380 -19.12 -0.69 -2.18
CA LEU A 380 -19.91 -1.80 -2.72
C LEU A 380 -19.27 -2.36 -4.01
N LEU A 381 -19.05 -1.51 -5.00
CA LEU A 381 -18.43 -1.88 -6.28
C LEU A 381 -16.97 -2.31 -6.09
N GLY A 382 -16.26 -1.63 -5.21
CA GLY A 382 -14.87 -1.89 -4.90
C GLY A 382 -14.60 -3.20 -4.16
N GLY A 383 -15.62 -3.80 -3.57
CA GLY A 383 -15.51 -5.13 -2.97
C GLY A 383 -14.95 -6.17 -3.94
N ILE A 384 -15.35 -6.10 -5.21
CA ILE A 384 -14.83 -6.97 -6.28
C ILE A 384 -13.34 -6.72 -6.47
N SER A 385 -12.93 -5.47 -6.60
CA SER A 385 -11.51 -5.13 -6.80
C SER A 385 -10.65 -5.55 -5.61
N ILE A 386 -11.12 -5.41 -4.36
CA ILE A 386 -10.42 -5.84 -3.15
C ILE A 386 -10.11 -7.34 -3.20
N VAL A 387 -11.07 -8.17 -3.56
CA VAL A 387 -10.88 -9.62 -3.66
C VAL A 387 -9.88 -9.97 -4.75
N PHE A 388 -10.05 -9.42 -5.95
CA PHE A 388 -9.18 -9.75 -7.08
C PHE A 388 -7.76 -9.17 -6.93
N TYR A 389 -7.58 -7.98 -6.35
CA TYR A 389 -6.24 -7.48 -6.01
C TYR A 389 -5.57 -8.31 -4.92
N GLY A 390 -6.32 -8.82 -3.93
CA GLY A 390 -5.80 -9.76 -2.96
C GLY A 390 -5.26 -11.02 -3.61
N ILE A 391 -6.04 -11.65 -4.49
CA ILE A 391 -5.62 -12.83 -5.27
C ILE A 391 -4.40 -12.49 -6.15
N SER A 392 -4.45 -11.36 -6.87
CA SER A 392 -3.35 -10.89 -7.72
C SER A 392 -2.04 -10.76 -6.94
N SER A 393 -2.11 -10.23 -5.70
CA SER A 393 -0.94 -10.09 -4.84
C SER A 393 -0.28 -11.44 -4.54
N VAL A 394 -1.06 -12.48 -4.22
CA VAL A 394 -0.54 -13.84 -3.99
C VAL A 394 0.05 -14.42 -5.26
N LEU A 395 -0.65 -14.31 -6.40
CA LEU A 395 -0.16 -14.82 -7.68
C LEU A 395 1.15 -14.16 -8.10
N ASN A 396 1.28 -12.84 -7.89
CA ASN A 396 2.51 -12.09 -8.13
C ASN A 396 3.65 -12.63 -7.24
N GLY A 397 3.40 -12.83 -5.96
CA GLY A 397 4.38 -13.39 -5.02
C GLY A 397 4.82 -14.79 -5.40
N VAL A 398 3.89 -15.66 -5.79
CA VAL A 398 4.20 -17.02 -6.26
C VAL A 398 5.04 -17.00 -7.52
N LEU A 399 4.66 -16.22 -8.54
CA LEU A 399 5.40 -16.11 -9.80
C LEU A 399 6.81 -15.56 -9.58
N GLN A 400 6.97 -14.57 -8.69
CA GLN A 400 8.29 -14.10 -8.28
C GLN A 400 9.08 -15.20 -7.56
N GLY A 401 8.45 -15.94 -6.65
CA GLY A 401 9.08 -17.05 -5.91
C GLY A 401 9.60 -18.18 -6.80
N ILE A 402 8.95 -18.47 -7.92
CA ILE A 402 9.41 -19.46 -8.91
C ILE A 402 10.28 -18.86 -10.02
N GLY A 403 10.76 -17.62 -9.86
CA GLY A 403 11.66 -16.95 -10.79
C GLY A 403 11.01 -16.39 -12.06
N LYS A 404 9.69 -16.42 -12.19
CA LYS A 404 8.95 -15.89 -13.35
C LYS A 404 8.54 -14.42 -13.13
N VAL A 405 9.50 -13.57 -12.77
CA VAL A 405 9.28 -12.16 -12.40
C VAL A 405 8.73 -11.29 -13.55
N ASN A 406 8.94 -11.69 -14.81
CA ASN A 406 8.45 -10.93 -15.96
C ASN A 406 6.94 -11.11 -16.21
N VAL A 407 6.34 -12.22 -15.73
CA VAL A 407 4.92 -12.50 -15.97
C VAL A 407 4.00 -11.46 -15.32
N PRO A 408 4.17 -11.10 -14.03
CA PRO A 408 3.42 -10.01 -13.41
C PRO A 408 3.55 -8.67 -14.15
N VAL A 409 4.71 -8.37 -14.73
CA VAL A 409 4.92 -7.14 -15.51
C VAL A 409 4.11 -7.17 -16.80
N VAL A 410 4.16 -8.26 -17.54
CA VAL A 410 3.39 -8.43 -18.78
C VAL A 410 1.89 -8.38 -18.50
N SER A 411 1.42 -9.06 -17.44
CA SER A 411 0.01 -9.04 -17.06
C SER A 411 -0.47 -7.63 -16.68
N ALA A 412 0.39 -6.86 -15.98
CA ALA A 412 0.08 -5.48 -15.62
C ALA A 412 -0.01 -4.56 -16.86
N ILE A 413 0.87 -4.74 -17.86
CA ILE A 413 0.81 -3.98 -19.11
C ILE A 413 -0.48 -4.30 -19.88
N VAL A 414 -0.78 -5.59 -20.06
CA VAL A 414 -2.01 -6.01 -20.76
C VAL A 414 -3.25 -5.48 -20.05
N ALA A 415 -3.29 -5.60 -18.71
CA ALA A 415 -4.40 -5.11 -17.92
C ALA A 415 -4.52 -3.58 -18.01
N LEU A 416 -3.39 -2.84 -17.97
CA LEU A 416 -3.37 -1.38 -18.09
C LEU A 416 -3.95 -0.92 -19.44
N VAL A 417 -3.52 -1.53 -20.54
CA VAL A 417 -4.03 -1.18 -21.87
C VAL A 417 -5.55 -1.38 -21.96
N LEU A 418 -6.03 -2.56 -21.53
CA LEU A 418 -7.46 -2.86 -21.56
C LEU A 418 -8.25 -1.95 -20.60
N HIS A 419 -7.70 -1.65 -19.43
CA HIS A 419 -8.27 -0.74 -18.46
C HIS A 419 -8.47 0.68 -19.03
N LEU A 420 -7.47 1.21 -19.72
CA LEU A 420 -7.56 2.53 -20.35
C LEU A 420 -8.60 2.57 -21.47
N PHE A 421 -8.72 1.50 -22.27
CA PHE A 421 -9.78 1.37 -23.27
C PHE A 421 -11.17 1.29 -22.66
N LEU A 422 -11.32 0.79 -21.44
CA LEU A 422 -12.61 0.72 -20.74
C LEU A 422 -12.94 2.05 -20.04
N LEU A 423 -11.96 2.72 -19.44
CA LEU A 423 -12.18 3.90 -18.59
C LEU A 423 -12.80 5.06 -19.38
N TYR A 424 -12.25 5.39 -20.55
CA TYR A 424 -12.70 6.53 -21.34
C TYR A 424 -14.18 6.44 -21.75
N PRO A 425 -14.68 5.36 -22.38
CA PRO A 425 -16.10 5.24 -22.73
C PRO A 425 -17.01 5.14 -21.50
N MET A 426 -16.54 4.60 -20.36
CA MET A 426 -17.32 4.57 -19.13
C MET A 426 -17.61 5.98 -18.60
N ILE A 427 -16.68 6.91 -18.75
CA ILE A 427 -16.91 8.31 -18.37
C ILE A 427 -17.78 9.01 -19.41
N THR A 428 -17.44 8.91 -20.71
CA THR A 428 -18.05 9.72 -21.78
C THR A 428 -19.40 9.19 -22.25
N ALA A 429 -19.47 7.88 -22.58
CA ALA A 429 -20.67 7.30 -23.18
C ALA A 429 -21.70 6.86 -22.13
N PHE A 430 -21.24 6.36 -20.98
CA PHE A 430 -22.12 5.86 -19.93
C PHE A 430 -22.35 6.87 -18.79
N GLY A 431 -21.62 7.99 -18.76
CA GLY A 431 -21.80 9.03 -17.74
C GLY A 431 -21.52 8.60 -16.30
N LEU A 432 -20.67 7.57 -16.09
CA LEU A 432 -20.48 6.96 -14.77
C LEU A 432 -19.65 7.83 -13.81
N GLY A 433 -19.02 8.92 -14.28
CA GLY A 433 -18.23 9.82 -13.44
C GLY A 433 -17.18 9.05 -12.62
N VAL A 434 -17.14 9.30 -11.32
CA VAL A 434 -16.18 8.67 -10.39
C VAL A 434 -16.32 7.15 -10.30
N TYR A 435 -17.49 6.59 -10.60
CA TYR A 435 -17.70 5.13 -10.58
C TYR A 435 -16.94 4.41 -11.71
N ALA A 436 -16.66 5.10 -12.81
CA ALA A 436 -15.85 4.54 -13.90
C ALA A 436 -14.46 4.11 -13.40
N LEU A 437 -13.86 4.87 -12.48
CA LEU A 437 -12.56 4.56 -11.90
C LEU A 437 -12.56 3.21 -11.19
N ILE A 438 -13.56 2.94 -10.36
CA ILE A 438 -13.60 1.69 -9.59
C ILE A 438 -13.96 0.49 -10.45
N ILE A 439 -14.84 0.65 -11.44
CA ILE A 439 -15.22 -0.44 -12.35
C ILE A 439 -14.02 -0.82 -13.24
N ALA A 440 -13.32 0.17 -13.79
CA ALA A 440 -12.12 -0.05 -14.57
C ALA A 440 -11.00 -0.68 -13.73
N THR A 441 -10.84 -0.25 -12.47
CA THR A 441 -9.89 -0.84 -11.49
C THR A 441 -10.22 -2.30 -11.19
N ALA A 442 -11.51 -2.65 -11.05
CA ALA A 442 -11.93 -4.04 -10.87
C ALA A 442 -11.62 -4.88 -12.12
N ALA A 443 -11.87 -4.36 -13.31
CA ALA A 443 -11.53 -5.02 -14.57
C ALA A 443 -10.01 -5.26 -14.69
N TYR A 444 -9.20 -4.26 -14.35
CA TYR A 444 -7.74 -4.39 -14.27
C TYR A 444 -7.32 -5.56 -13.38
N ALA A 445 -7.83 -5.60 -12.15
CA ALA A 445 -7.50 -6.65 -11.19
C ALA A 445 -7.89 -8.05 -11.68
N ILE A 446 -9.07 -8.18 -12.30
CA ILE A 446 -9.56 -9.43 -12.89
C ILE A 446 -8.63 -9.90 -14.01
N ILE A 447 -8.24 -9.00 -14.93
CA ILE A 447 -7.35 -9.33 -16.05
C ILE A 447 -5.99 -9.81 -15.55
N VAL A 448 -5.40 -9.11 -14.57
CA VAL A 448 -4.14 -9.52 -13.95
C VAL A 448 -4.26 -10.92 -13.34
N VAL A 449 -5.34 -11.21 -12.63
CA VAL A 449 -5.59 -12.53 -12.03
C VAL A 449 -5.70 -13.60 -13.11
N ILE A 450 -6.48 -13.37 -14.18
CA ILE A 450 -6.65 -14.35 -15.27
C ILE A 450 -5.31 -14.70 -15.90
N VAL A 451 -4.52 -13.68 -16.26
CA VAL A 451 -3.22 -13.89 -16.92
C VAL A 451 -2.24 -14.60 -15.97
N ASN A 452 -2.07 -14.08 -14.76
CA ASN A 452 -1.13 -14.65 -13.78
C ASN A 452 -1.50 -16.07 -13.37
N TYR A 453 -2.79 -16.34 -13.16
CA TYR A 453 -3.27 -17.70 -12.84
C TYR A 453 -2.99 -18.67 -13.99
N GLY A 454 -3.20 -18.27 -15.24
CA GLY A 454 -2.89 -19.09 -16.41
C GLY A 454 -1.40 -19.50 -16.47
N PHE A 455 -0.49 -18.55 -16.25
CA PHE A 455 0.95 -18.84 -16.22
C PHE A 455 1.35 -19.69 -15.01
N MET A 456 0.81 -19.41 -13.82
CA MET A 456 1.08 -20.20 -12.61
C MET A 456 0.56 -21.64 -12.78
N LYS A 457 -0.67 -21.82 -13.28
CA LYS A 457 -1.25 -23.15 -13.55
C LYS A 457 -0.37 -23.95 -14.49
N LYS A 458 0.14 -23.33 -15.56
CA LYS A 458 1.05 -23.98 -16.51
C LYS A 458 2.40 -24.35 -15.89
N ALA A 459 2.94 -23.49 -15.00
CA ALA A 459 4.24 -23.68 -14.38
C ALA A 459 4.25 -24.73 -13.27
N LEU A 460 3.20 -24.77 -12.44
CA LEU A 460 3.10 -25.62 -11.25
C LEU A 460 2.09 -26.75 -11.39
N GLN A 461 1.39 -26.86 -12.52
CA GLN A 461 0.25 -27.76 -12.72
C GLN A 461 -0.79 -27.62 -11.60
N TYR A 462 -0.92 -26.38 -11.09
CA TYR A 462 -1.78 -26.09 -9.95
C TYR A 462 -3.26 -26.26 -10.29
N LYS A 463 -3.98 -26.93 -9.39
CA LYS A 463 -5.45 -27.06 -9.42
C LYS A 463 -6.02 -26.39 -8.18
N MET A 464 -6.82 -25.34 -8.39
CA MET A 464 -7.46 -24.64 -7.28
C MET A 464 -8.54 -25.51 -6.64
N GLU A 465 -8.54 -25.58 -5.33
CA GLU A 465 -9.60 -26.20 -4.54
C GLU A 465 -10.75 -25.20 -4.35
N TRP A 466 -11.58 -25.05 -5.36
CA TRP A 466 -12.64 -24.03 -5.42
C TRP A 466 -13.54 -24.01 -4.19
N LYS A 467 -13.92 -25.20 -3.69
CA LYS A 467 -14.79 -25.32 -2.52
C LYS A 467 -14.14 -24.66 -1.30
N GLN A 468 -12.88 -25.01 -1.00
CA GLN A 468 -12.17 -24.53 0.19
C GLN A 468 -11.68 -23.09 0.04
N THR A 469 -11.22 -22.71 -1.16
CA THR A 469 -10.63 -21.40 -1.39
C THR A 469 -11.68 -20.30 -1.58
N VAL A 470 -12.77 -20.61 -2.27
CA VAL A 470 -13.78 -19.61 -2.67
C VAL A 470 -15.13 -19.89 -2.01
N GLY A 471 -15.62 -21.11 -2.11
CA GLY A 471 -16.97 -21.48 -1.67
C GLY A 471 -17.21 -21.28 -0.18
N VAL A 472 -16.30 -21.79 0.64
CA VAL A 472 -16.42 -21.70 2.11
C VAL A 472 -16.30 -20.26 2.61
N PRO A 473 -15.30 -19.43 2.20
CA PRO A 473 -15.25 -18.02 2.57
C PRO A 473 -16.47 -17.22 2.10
N LEU A 474 -16.97 -17.45 0.88
CA LEU A 474 -18.16 -16.76 0.36
C LEU A 474 -19.42 -17.13 1.16
N ALA A 475 -19.67 -18.42 1.42
CA ALA A 475 -20.83 -18.84 2.18
C ALA A 475 -20.80 -18.28 3.61
N SER A 476 -19.64 -18.36 4.27
CA SER A 476 -19.46 -17.82 5.62
C SER A 476 -19.64 -16.29 5.66
N ALA A 477 -19.10 -15.57 4.65
CA ALA A 477 -19.23 -14.12 4.57
C ALA A 477 -20.65 -13.68 4.20
N PHE A 478 -21.39 -14.47 3.44
CA PHE A 478 -22.80 -14.22 3.18
C PHE A 478 -23.64 -14.27 4.47
N VAL A 479 -23.44 -15.33 5.30
CA VAL A 479 -24.09 -15.43 6.61
C VAL A 479 -23.69 -14.25 7.50
N MET A 480 -22.41 -13.90 7.52
CA MET A 480 -21.88 -12.73 8.21
C MET A 480 -22.60 -11.43 7.78
N GLY A 481 -22.71 -11.22 6.45
CA GLY A 481 -23.35 -10.03 5.89
C GLY A 481 -24.83 -9.91 6.26
N LEU A 482 -25.56 -11.05 6.22
CA LEU A 482 -26.96 -11.08 6.65
C LEU A 482 -27.11 -10.71 8.12
N VAL A 483 -26.27 -11.26 9.00
CA VAL A 483 -26.27 -10.93 10.44
C VAL A 483 -25.88 -9.48 10.66
N ALA A 484 -24.85 -8.98 9.95
CA ALA A 484 -24.45 -7.58 10.02
C ALA A 484 -25.59 -6.62 9.66
N PHE A 485 -26.33 -6.92 8.60
CA PHE A 485 -27.48 -6.15 8.17
C PHE A 485 -28.58 -6.15 9.24
N LEU A 486 -28.99 -7.32 9.71
CA LEU A 486 -30.08 -7.45 10.68
C LEU A 486 -29.75 -6.78 12.03
N VAL A 487 -28.52 -6.99 12.53
CA VAL A 487 -28.07 -6.39 13.78
C VAL A 487 -27.99 -4.87 13.67
N TYR A 488 -27.38 -4.36 12.58
CA TYR A 488 -27.27 -2.93 12.35
C TYR A 488 -28.66 -2.28 12.26
N TRP A 489 -29.50 -2.78 11.36
CA TRP A 489 -30.82 -2.22 11.14
C TRP A 489 -31.72 -2.28 12.37
N GLY A 490 -31.70 -3.42 13.09
CA GLY A 490 -32.46 -3.58 14.33
C GLY A 490 -32.01 -2.63 15.43
N LEU A 491 -30.70 -2.49 15.64
CA LEU A 491 -30.16 -1.58 16.66
C LEU A 491 -30.37 -0.11 16.28
N ASP A 492 -30.13 0.27 15.03
CA ASP A 492 -30.31 1.65 14.60
C ASP A 492 -31.78 2.09 14.67
N PHE A 493 -32.72 1.22 14.34
CA PHE A 493 -34.16 1.45 14.50
C PHE A 493 -34.55 1.69 15.97
N VAL A 494 -33.99 0.94 16.93
CA VAL A 494 -34.32 1.09 18.35
C VAL A 494 -33.61 2.30 18.95
N LEU A 495 -32.28 2.41 18.73
CA LEU A 495 -31.46 3.47 19.32
C LEU A 495 -31.75 4.84 18.70
N GLY A 496 -32.10 4.90 17.42
CA GLY A 496 -32.46 6.14 16.73
C GLY A 496 -33.69 6.84 17.30
N LYS A 497 -34.55 6.11 18.05
CA LYS A 497 -35.70 6.70 18.80
C LYS A 497 -35.30 7.36 20.11
N VAL A 498 -34.14 6.99 20.66
CA VAL A 498 -33.71 7.39 22.02
C VAL A 498 -32.48 8.31 21.98
N MET A 499 -31.64 8.14 20.93
CA MET A 499 -30.35 8.82 20.79
C MET A 499 -30.29 9.61 19.50
N GLY A 500 -29.38 10.59 19.43
CA GLY A 500 -29.08 11.30 18.17
C GLY A 500 -28.57 10.36 17.09
N ALA A 501 -28.88 10.65 15.81
CA ALA A 501 -28.60 9.80 14.67
C ALA A 501 -27.14 9.32 14.56
N TYR A 502 -26.18 10.20 14.86
CA TYR A 502 -24.76 9.84 14.83
C TYR A 502 -24.40 8.79 15.90
N VAL A 503 -24.88 8.97 17.14
CA VAL A 503 -24.60 8.05 18.27
C VAL A 503 -25.27 6.70 18.02
N SER A 504 -26.51 6.71 17.53
CA SER A 504 -27.23 5.50 17.12
C SER A 504 -26.46 4.73 16.07
N ASN A 505 -26.08 5.38 14.97
CA ASN A 505 -25.28 4.78 13.91
C ASN A 505 -23.94 4.23 14.42
N ALA A 506 -23.24 4.98 15.31
CA ALA A 506 -21.95 4.56 15.84
C ALA A 506 -22.05 3.26 16.65
N ILE A 507 -23.00 3.19 17.58
CA ILE A 507 -23.22 2.01 18.43
C ILE A 507 -23.69 0.84 17.55
N ALA A 508 -24.70 1.04 16.72
CA ALA A 508 -25.25 0.00 15.85
C ALA A 508 -24.19 -0.58 14.90
N CYS A 509 -23.37 0.29 14.28
CA CYS A 509 -22.31 -0.12 13.37
C CYS A 509 -21.20 -0.92 14.08
N LEU A 510 -20.69 -0.44 15.21
CA LEU A 510 -19.64 -1.12 15.97
C LEU A 510 -20.10 -2.48 16.51
N VAL A 511 -21.32 -2.55 17.05
CA VAL A 511 -21.90 -3.81 17.54
C VAL A 511 -22.14 -4.79 16.37
N ALA A 512 -22.68 -4.30 15.25
CA ALA A 512 -22.89 -5.11 14.07
C ALA A 512 -21.56 -5.68 13.52
N ILE A 513 -20.49 -4.89 13.44
CA ILE A 513 -19.16 -5.35 13.04
C ILE A 513 -18.65 -6.43 14.01
N GLY A 514 -18.73 -6.21 15.32
CA GLY A 514 -18.26 -7.14 16.33
C GLY A 514 -18.99 -8.51 16.29
N ILE A 515 -20.32 -8.47 16.25
CA ILE A 515 -21.14 -9.70 16.19
C ILE A 515 -20.91 -10.42 14.86
N SER A 516 -20.92 -9.71 13.73
CA SER A 516 -20.75 -10.31 12.42
C SER A 516 -19.37 -10.95 12.25
N ALA A 517 -18.31 -10.34 12.80
CA ALA A 517 -16.97 -10.93 12.79
C ALA A 517 -16.93 -12.25 13.59
N MET A 518 -17.59 -12.34 14.73
CA MET A 518 -17.73 -13.58 15.49
C MET A 518 -18.50 -14.64 14.69
N VAL A 519 -19.61 -14.25 14.07
CA VAL A 519 -20.43 -15.16 13.25
C VAL A 519 -19.62 -15.68 12.05
N TYR A 520 -18.84 -14.82 11.39
CA TYR A 520 -17.96 -15.24 10.33
C TYR A 520 -16.96 -16.31 10.77
N PHE A 521 -16.30 -16.07 11.90
CA PHE A 521 -15.34 -17.02 12.46
C PHE A 521 -15.98 -18.36 12.79
N ILE A 522 -17.16 -18.36 13.41
CA ILE A 522 -17.92 -19.57 13.74
C ILE A 522 -18.37 -20.31 12.46
N ALA A 523 -18.90 -19.59 11.48
CA ALA A 523 -19.32 -20.16 10.20
C ALA A 523 -18.15 -20.82 9.45
N MET A 524 -16.99 -20.13 9.40
CA MET A 524 -15.77 -20.66 8.80
C MET A 524 -15.31 -21.97 9.44
N ILE A 525 -15.39 -22.11 10.77
CA ILE A 525 -15.03 -23.35 11.45
C ILE A 525 -16.06 -24.44 11.13
N LYS A 526 -17.36 -24.16 11.28
CA LYS A 526 -18.43 -25.15 11.06
C LYS A 526 -18.49 -25.69 9.63
N ILE A 527 -18.18 -24.85 8.63
CA ILE A 527 -18.18 -25.26 7.22
C ILE A 527 -16.84 -25.92 6.84
N GLY A 528 -15.89 -26.02 7.77
CA GLY A 528 -14.58 -26.65 7.54
C GLY A 528 -13.57 -25.75 6.78
N GLY A 529 -13.73 -24.43 6.87
CA GLY A 529 -12.82 -23.47 6.25
C GLY A 529 -11.52 -23.25 7.04
N TYR A 530 -11.54 -23.49 8.35
CA TYR A 530 -10.34 -23.47 9.18
C TYR A 530 -9.97 -24.88 9.61
N THR A 531 -8.75 -25.30 9.32
CA THR A 531 -8.15 -26.48 9.92
C THR A 531 -7.50 -26.12 11.26
N LYS A 532 -7.34 -27.10 12.16
CA LYS A 532 -6.65 -26.91 13.43
C LYS A 532 -5.23 -26.34 13.23
N GLU A 533 -4.53 -26.76 12.17
CA GLU A 533 -3.20 -26.26 11.80
C GLU A 533 -3.25 -24.78 11.40
N MET A 534 -4.26 -24.36 10.66
CA MET A 534 -4.44 -22.96 10.28
C MET A 534 -4.74 -22.08 11.50
N LEU A 535 -5.59 -22.55 12.41
CA LEU A 535 -5.90 -21.83 13.65
C LEU A 535 -4.65 -21.66 14.53
N LEU A 536 -3.80 -22.68 14.62
CA LEU A 536 -2.53 -22.62 15.35
C LEU A 536 -1.53 -21.63 14.74
N ALA A 537 -1.63 -21.35 13.44
CA ALA A 537 -0.77 -20.38 12.76
C ALA A 537 -1.12 -18.91 13.05
N PHE A 538 -2.32 -18.64 13.59
CA PHE A 538 -2.72 -17.29 14.00
C PHE A 538 -2.03 -16.87 15.32
N PRO A 539 -1.84 -15.54 15.55
CA PRO A 539 -1.42 -15.03 16.85
C PRO A 539 -2.37 -15.54 17.95
N LYS A 540 -1.81 -16.13 19.00
CA LYS A 540 -2.58 -16.84 20.07
C LYS A 540 -3.42 -18.01 19.56
N GLY A 541 -2.98 -18.70 18.51
CA GLY A 541 -3.70 -19.81 17.88
C GLY A 541 -4.08 -20.94 18.84
N THR A 542 -3.27 -21.21 19.87
CA THR A 542 -3.61 -22.15 20.93
C THR A 542 -4.88 -21.76 21.72
N LEU A 543 -5.10 -20.47 21.92
CA LEU A 543 -6.32 -19.95 22.57
C LEU A 543 -7.52 -20.12 21.62
N LEU A 544 -7.34 -19.81 20.32
CA LEU A 544 -8.39 -19.96 19.31
C LEU A 544 -8.85 -21.44 19.20
N VAL A 545 -7.90 -22.38 19.19
CA VAL A 545 -8.22 -23.82 19.17
C VAL A 545 -8.98 -24.22 20.43
N LYS A 546 -8.50 -23.82 21.64
CA LYS A 546 -9.20 -24.12 22.90
C LYS A 546 -10.62 -23.56 22.92
N VAL A 547 -10.84 -22.35 22.42
CA VAL A 547 -12.18 -21.75 22.33
C VAL A 547 -13.06 -22.52 21.35
N ALA A 548 -12.52 -22.89 20.18
CA ALA A 548 -13.25 -23.64 19.18
C ALA A 548 -13.63 -25.06 19.69
N GLU A 549 -12.71 -25.75 20.35
CA GLU A 549 -12.99 -27.06 21.01
C GLU A 549 -14.04 -26.91 22.13
N LYS A 550 -13.95 -25.86 22.97
CA LYS A 550 -14.93 -25.62 24.03
C LYS A 550 -16.35 -25.33 23.52
N LEU A 551 -16.42 -24.72 22.33
CA LEU A 551 -17.69 -24.44 21.65
C LEU A 551 -18.17 -25.56 20.74
N HIS A 552 -17.55 -26.73 20.78
CA HIS A 552 -17.85 -27.88 19.93
C HIS A 552 -17.89 -27.52 18.41
N LEU A 553 -16.96 -26.69 17.98
CA LEU A 553 -16.85 -26.22 16.60
C LEU A 553 -15.77 -26.97 15.80
N LEU A 554 -14.84 -27.68 16.50
CA LEU A 554 -13.79 -28.51 15.94
C LEU A 554 -13.99 -29.95 16.34
#